data_df10290f80d9876f6ddaa7cd5b86c654
#
_entry.id   df10290f80d9876f6ddaa7cd5b86c654
#
_cell.length_a   1.000
_cell.length_b   1.000
_cell.length_c   1.000
_cell.angle_alpha   90.00
_cell.angle_beta   90.00
_cell.angle_gamma   90.00
#
_symmetry.space_group_name_H-M   'P 1'
#
loop_
_entity.id
_entity.type
_entity.pdbx_description
1 polymer ?
#
loop_
_entity_poly.entity_id
_entity_poly.type
_entity_poly.pdbx_seq_one_letter_code
_entity_poly.pdbx_strand_id
1 'polypeptide(L)'
;MKKYIVTFLFSLIGLVSANAQSKSNPQLVKLYQNYISVKSALASDDIKKTSMAAGEFLKTAKTVNSKMIAEKQLTSLKADATTIAQGKNIETQRKAFYNLSDVMIALAKENKLSDKTVFVQYCPMAKGSWLSNEKQIVNPYYGKSMLDCGSVKSEIK
;
A
#
# COMPACT_ATOMS: atom_id res chain seq x y z
N MET A 1 21.75 -52.88 -51.57
CA MET A 1 22.20 -51.68 -50.80
C MET A 1 20.97 -50.85 -50.47
N LYS A 2 20.44 -50.97 -49.28
CA LYS A 2 19.23 -50.24 -48.82
C LYS A 2 19.68 -49.07 -47.98
N LYS A 3 19.40 -47.84 -48.46
CA LYS A 3 19.71 -46.58 -47.76
C LYS A 3 18.55 -46.25 -46.83
N TYR A 4 18.78 -46.25 -45.52
CA TYR A 4 17.80 -45.81 -44.53
C TYR A 4 17.98 -44.28 -44.32
N ILE A 5 16.94 -43.53 -44.68
CA ILE A 5 16.85 -42.10 -44.42
C ILE A 5 16.21 -41.97 -43.04
N VAL A 6 17.00 -41.54 -42.04
CA VAL A 6 16.49 -41.22 -40.68
C VAL A 6 16.07 -39.75 -40.69
N THR A 7 14.76 -39.52 -40.68
CA THR A 7 14.20 -38.18 -40.58
C THR A 7 14.15 -37.77 -39.09
N PHE A 8 15.00 -36.84 -38.71
CA PHE A 8 15.06 -36.31 -37.35
C PHE A 8 13.98 -35.24 -37.21
N LEU A 9 12.87 -35.54 -36.55
CA LEU A 9 11.81 -34.62 -36.25
C LEU A 9 12.27 -33.76 -35.04
N PHE A 10 12.68 -32.53 -35.28
CA PHE A 10 13.02 -31.57 -34.24
C PHE A 10 11.73 -30.99 -33.65
N SER A 11 11.27 -31.54 -32.52
CA SER A 11 10.12 -31.06 -31.77
C SER A 11 10.48 -29.77 -31.04
N LEU A 12 10.06 -28.63 -31.59
CA LEU A 12 10.25 -27.30 -31.00
C LEU A 12 9.24 -27.13 -29.84
N ILE A 13 9.65 -27.50 -28.62
CA ILE A 13 8.84 -27.24 -27.41
C ILE A 13 8.97 -25.75 -27.11
N GLY A 14 7.97 -24.98 -27.53
CA GLY A 14 7.84 -23.57 -27.16
C GLY A 14 7.56 -23.45 -25.65
N LEU A 15 8.53 -22.94 -24.90
CA LEU A 15 8.36 -22.53 -23.51
C LEU A 15 7.41 -21.32 -23.48
N VAL A 16 6.12 -21.56 -23.28
CA VAL A 16 5.17 -20.50 -22.95
C VAL A 16 5.45 -20.07 -21.52
N SER A 17 6.22 -19.01 -21.35
CA SER A 17 6.37 -18.33 -20.06
C SER A 17 5.01 -17.72 -19.70
N ALA A 18 4.21 -18.45 -18.93
CA ALA A 18 3.00 -17.91 -18.33
C ALA A 18 3.44 -16.85 -17.31
N ASN A 19 3.39 -15.58 -17.70
CA ASN A 19 3.42 -14.47 -16.77
C ASN A 19 2.16 -14.57 -15.90
N ALA A 20 2.28 -15.23 -14.76
CA ALA A 20 1.25 -15.22 -13.72
C ALA A 20 1.20 -13.79 -13.17
N GLN A 21 0.44 -12.92 -13.81
CA GLN A 21 0.09 -11.62 -13.27
C GLN A 21 -0.66 -11.87 -11.95
N SER A 22 0.01 -11.61 -10.83
CA SER A 22 -0.59 -11.71 -9.51
C SER A 22 -1.85 -10.86 -9.49
N LYS A 23 -3.02 -11.50 -9.45
CA LYS A 23 -4.30 -10.80 -9.33
C LYS A 23 -4.31 -10.05 -7.99
N SER A 24 -4.67 -8.77 -8.05
CA SER A 24 -4.85 -7.96 -6.84
C SER A 24 -5.91 -8.61 -5.94
N ASN A 25 -5.59 -8.75 -4.65
CA ASN A 25 -6.54 -9.29 -3.69
C ASN A 25 -7.56 -8.23 -3.28
N PRO A 26 -8.88 -8.45 -3.42
CA PRO A 26 -9.90 -7.44 -3.14
C PRO A 26 -9.85 -6.90 -1.69
N GLN A 27 -9.49 -7.74 -0.71
CA GLN A 27 -9.36 -7.30 0.69
C GLN A 27 -8.18 -6.35 0.88
N LEU A 28 -7.03 -6.64 0.25
CA LEU A 28 -5.84 -5.78 0.31
C LEU A 28 -6.06 -4.48 -0.47
N VAL A 29 -6.73 -4.54 -1.62
CA VAL A 29 -7.13 -3.34 -2.38
C VAL A 29 -8.03 -2.44 -1.53
N LYS A 30 -9.03 -3.01 -0.84
CA LYS A 30 -9.92 -2.25 0.04
C LYS A 30 -9.17 -1.65 1.24
N LEU A 31 -8.25 -2.42 1.82
CA LEU A 31 -7.39 -1.94 2.92
C LEU A 31 -6.56 -0.73 2.47
N TYR A 32 -5.97 -0.81 1.29
CA TYR A 32 -5.21 0.30 0.69
C TYR A 32 -6.08 1.53 0.41
N GLN A 33 -7.27 1.35 -0.15
CA GLN A 33 -8.22 2.46 -0.37
C GLN A 33 -8.56 3.19 0.93
N ASN A 34 -8.79 2.45 2.02
CA ASN A 34 -9.07 3.04 3.32
C ASN A 34 -7.82 3.73 3.90
N TYR A 35 -6.61 3.20 3.67
CA TYR A 35 -5.36 3.89 4.00
C TYR A 35 -5.26 5.26 3.27
N ILE A 36 -5.55 5.31 1.98
CA ILE A 36 -5.56 6.57 1.22
C ILE A 36 -6.57 7.57 1.80
N SER A 37 -7.71 7.09 2.30
CA SER A 37 -8.69 7.95 2.97
C SER A 37 -8.14 8.55 4.27
N VAL A 38 -7.43 7.77 5.09
CA VAL A 38 -6.73 8.25 6.30
C VAL A 38 -5.68 9.30 5.94
N LYS A 39 -4.82 9.00 4.95
CA LYS A 39 -3.78 9.91 4.44
C LYS A 39 -4.39 11.25 4.03
N SER A 40 -5.47 11.23 3.26
CA SER A 40 -6.11 12.42 2.74
C SER A 40 -6.80 13.25 3.84
N ALA A 41 -7.39 12.62 4.84
CA ALA A 41 -7.99 13.28 5.99
C ALA A 41 -6.93 13.98 6.86
N LEU A 42 -5.79 13.33 7.11
CA LEU A 42 -4.65 13.93 7.82
C LEU A 42 -4.08 15.15 7.08
N ALA A 43 -3.97 15.06 5.74
CA ALA A 43 -3.51 16.16 4.92
C ALA A 43 -4.46 17.37 4.92
N SER A 44 -5.75 17.15 5.20
CA SER A 44 -6.75 18.23 5.33
C SER A 44 -6.87 18.82 6.74
N ASP A 45 -6.08 18.35 7.72
CA ASP A 45 -6.15 18.74 9.14
C ASP A 45 -7.50 18.48 9.82
N ASP A 46 -8.26 17.49 9.33
CA ASP A 46 -9.59 17.15 9.83
C ASP A 46 -9.53 15.96 10.78
N ILE A 47 -9.48 16.23 12.09
CA ILE A 47 -9.40 15.23 13.16
C ILE A 47 -10.59 14.24 13.08
N LYS A 48 -11.79 14.76 12.90
CA LYS A 48 -13.03 13.93 12.88
C LYS A 48 -13.04 13.01 11.67
N LYS A 49 -12.73 13.57 10.50
CA LYS A 49 -12.65 12.80 9.25
C LYS A 49 -11.53 11.75 9.31
N THR A 50 -10.40 12.10 9.92
CA THR A 50 -9.29 11.16 10.15
C THR A 50 -9.72 10.00 11.06
N SER A 51 -10.40 10.28 12.17
CA SER A 51 -10.93 9.26 13.07
C SER A 51 -11.90 8.32 12.36
N MET A 52 -12.81 8.87 11.56
CA MET A 52 -13.78 8.07 10.79
C MET A 52 -13.06 7.18 9.75
N ALA A 53 -12.14 7.74 8.98
CA ALA A 53 -11.37 7.00 7.98
C ALA A 53 -10.54 5.86 8.61
N ALA A 54 -9.91 6.12 9.76
CA ALA A 54 -9.16 5.11 10.51
C ALA A 54 -10.08 4.01 11.07
N GLY A 55 -11.29 4.36 11.47
CA GLY A 55 -12.32 3.38 11.89
C GLY A 55 -12.70 2.43 10.74
N GLU A 56 -12.88 2.94 9.52
CA GLU A 56 -13.15 2.12 8.34
C GLU A 56 -11.93 1.26 7.93
N PHE A 57 -10.72 1.81 8.05
CA PHE A 57 -9.49 1.03 7.88
C PHE A 57 -9.44 -0.14 8.87
N LEU A 58 -9.70 0.12 10.16
CA LEU A 58 -9.70 -0.89 11.21
C LEU A 58 -10.74 -1.99 10.97
N LYS A 59 -11.96 -1.63 10.54
CA LYS A 59 -12.99 -2.60 10.16
C LYS A 59 -12.48 -3.52 9.05
N THR A 60 -11.90 -2.95 8.01
CA THR A 60 -11.34 -3.74 6.90
C THR A 60 -10.17 -4.62 7.37
N ALA A 61 -9.24 -4.08 8.18
CA ALA A 61 -8.10 -4.83 8.71
C ALA A 61 -8.53 -6.05 9.55
N LYS A 62 -9.71 -5.98 10.21
CA LYS A 62 -10.27 -7.12 10.96
C LYS A 62 -10.78 -8.24 10.05
N THR A 63 -11.12 -7.95 8.79
CA THR A 63 -11.62 -8.95 7.82
C THR A 63 -10.51 -9.54 6.94
N VAL A 64 -9.30 -8.96 6.95
CA VAL A 64 -8.18 -9.47 6.16
C VAL A 64 -7.72 -10.82 6.70
N ASN A 65 -7.57 -11.79 5.80
CA ASN A 65 -7.10 -13.12 6.16
C ASN A 65 -5.62 -13.08 6.55
N SER A 66 -5.29 -13.62 7.73
CA SER A 66 -3.92 -13.70 8.27
C SER A 66 -2.93 -14.49 7.39
N LYS A 67 -3.42 -15.24 6.40
CA LYS A 67 -2.56 -15.89 5.40
C LYS A 67 -2.00 -14.92 4.35
N MET A 68 -2.56 -13.72 4.25
CA MET A 68 -2.16 -12.71 3.25
C MET A 68 -1.20 -11.66 3.80
N ILE A 69 -1.20 -11.45 5.08
CA ILE A 69 -0.37 -10.46 5.79
C ILE A 69 0.23 -11.16 6.99
N ALA A 70 1.52 -10.97 7.25
CA ALA A 70 2.15 -11.50 8.46
C ALA A 70 1.38 -11.00 9.71
N GLU A 71 1.13 -11.89 10.66
CA GLU A 71 0.33 -11.61 11.85
C GLU A 71 0.85 -10.37 12.62
N LYS A 72 2.16 -10.22 12.70
CA LYS A 72 2.80 -9.04 13.30
C LYS A 72 2.43 -7.74 12.60
N GLN A 73 2.45 -7.73 11.26
CA GLN A 73 2.06 -6.56 10.45
C GLN A 73 0.59 -6.24 10.65
N LEU A 74 -0.29 -7.25 10.60
CA LEU A 74 -1.74 -7.07 10.77
C LEU A 74 -2.09 -6.54 12.18
N THR A 75 -1.42 -7.04 13.20
CA THR A 75 -1.57 -6.57 14.58
C THR A 75 -1.13 -5.12 14.71
N SER A 76 0.02 -4.75 14.13
CA SER A 76 0.52 -3.37 14.11
C SER A 76 -0.46 -2.43 13.40
N LEU A 77 -0.94 -2.79 12.20
CA LEU A 77 -1.93 -2.00 11.47
C LEU A 77 -3.22 -1.75 12.28
N LYS A 78 -3.72 -2.77 12.98
CA LYS A 78 -4.91 -2.65 13.84
C LYS A 78 -4.67 -1.73 15.03
N ALA A 79 -3.50 -1.82 15.68
CA ALA A 79 -3.15 -0.99 16.82
C ALA A 79 -3.03 0.49 16.42
N ASP A 80 -2.31 0.78 15.32
CA ASP A 80 -2.14 2.13 14.81
C ASP A 80 -3.46 2.74 14.35
N ALA A 81 -4.28 1.98 13.61
CA ALA A 81 -5.60 2.43 13.18
C ALA A 81 -6.51 2.72 14.38
N THR A 82 -6.44 1.93 15.46
CA THR A 82 -7.17 2.19 16.70
C THR A 82 -6.70 3.49 17.34
N THR A 83 -5.38 3.71 17.43
CA THR A 83 -4.80 4.94 17.98
C THR A 83 -5.23 6.16 17.17
N ILE A 84 -5.23 6.08 15.83
CA ILE A 84 -5.69 7.16 14.96
C ILE A 84 -7.19 7.41 15.15
N ALA A 85 -8.01 6.36 15.17
CA ALA A 85 -9.46 6.47 15.31
C ALA A 85 -9.89 7.11 16.65
N GLN A 86 -9.14 6.85 17.72
CA GLN A 86 -9.39 7.38 19.06
C GLN A 86 -8.64 8.68 19.37
N GLY A 87 -7.76 9.11 18.47
CA GLY A 87 -6.93 10.30 18.66
C GLY A 87 -7.75 11.58 18.75
N LYS A 88 -7.59 12.32 19.86
CA LYS A 88 -8.34 13.56 20.15
C LYS A 88 -7.70 14.80 19.52
N ASN A 89 -6.49 14.69 19.02
CA ASN A 89 -5.77 15.76 18.34
C ASN A 89 -5.01 15.21 17.12
N ILE A 90 -4.70 16.09 16.19
CA ILE A 90 -4.07 15.74 14.91
C ILE A 90 -2.65 15.20 15.10
N GLU A 91 -1.92 15.65 16.11
CA GLU A 91 -0.54 15.24 16.38
C GLU A 91 -0.48 13.76 16.79
N THR A 92 -1.38 13.32 17.68
CA THR A 92 -1.51 11.91 18.07
C THR A 92 -1.85 11.04 16.87
N GLN A 93 -2.78 11.51 16.01
CA GLN A 93 -3.17 10.78 14.80
C GLN A 93 -1.99 10.67 13.82
N ARG A 94 -1.27 11.76 13.57
CA ARG A 94 -0.07 11.77 12.72
C ARG A 94 1.03 10.88 13.26
N LYS A 95 1.28 10.90 14.57
CA LYS A 95 2.30 10.06 15.20
C LYS A 95 2.04 8.55 14.95
N ALA A 96 0.81 8.09 15.07
CA ALA A 96 0.45 6.71 14.78
C ALA A 96 0.49 6.41 13.27
N PHE A 97 0.24 7.41 12.43
CA PHE A 97 0.25 7.25 10.98
C PHE A 97 1.65 6.96 10.41
N TYR A 98 2.76 7.33 11.09
CA TYR A 98 4.11 6.96 10.66
C TYR A 98 4.26 5.45 10.55
N ASN A 99 4.00 4.73 11.62
CA ASN A 99 4.14 3.29 11.64
C ASN A 99 3.09 2.60 10.74
N LEU A 100 1.85 3.09 10.72
CA LEU A 100 0.84 2.61 9.77
C LEU A 100 1.34 2.70 8.33
N SER A 101 1.95 3.83 7.95
CA SER A 101 2.50 4.04 6.60
C SER A 101 3.68 3.12 6.29
N ASP A 102 4.60 2.94 7.23
CA ASP A 102 5.76 2.07 7.03
C ASP A 102 5.33 0.62 6.78
N VAL A 103 4.36 0.12 7.55
CA VAL A 103 3.80 -1.22 7.35
C VAL A 103 3.05 -1.33 6.02
N MET A 104 2.26 -0.31 5.65
CA MET A 104 1.56 -0.29 4.36
C MET A 104 2.53 -0.22 3.17
N ILE A 105 3.66 0.49 3.29
CA ILE A 105 4.72 0.52 2.26
C ILE A 105 5.37 -0.87 2.11
N ALA A 106 5.64 -1.55 3.22
CA ALA A 106 6.16 -2.92 3.18
C ALA A 106 5.17 -3.86 2.47
N LEU A 107 3.89 -3.79 2.83
CA LEU A 107 2.83 -4.56 2.17
C LEU A 107 2.71 -4.29 0.68
N ALA A 108 2.84 -3.03 0.26
CA ALA A 108 2.75 -2.65 -1.15
C ALA A 108 3.91 -3.21 -1.99
N LYS A 109 5.07 -3.44 -1.38
CA LYS A 109 6.22 -4.07 -2.03
C LYS A 109 6.06 -5.60 -2.20
N GLU A 110 5.31 -6.22 -1.30
CA GLU A 110 5.08 -7.66 -1.29
C GLU A 110 3.81 -8.08 -2.02
N ASN A 111 2.85 -7.18 -2.15
CA ASN A 111 1.52 -7.46 -2.68
C ASN A 111 1.04 -6.38 -3.65
N LYS A 112 0.26 -6.78 -4.64
CA LYS A 112 -0.41 -5.84 -5.54
C LYS A 112 -1.63 -5.22 -4.83
N LEU A 113 -1.48 -3.99 -4.32
CA LEU A 113 -2.53 -3.25 -3.61
C LEU A 113 -3.43 -2.41 -4.53
N SER A 114 -3.02 -2.21 -5.80
CA SER A 114 -3.74 -1.41 -6.79
C SER A 114 -3.42 -1.91 -8.20
N ASP A 115 -4.35 -1.72 -9.14
CA ASP A 115 -4.09 -1.93 -10.57
C ASP A 115 -3.42 -0.73 -11.24
N LYS A 116 -3.34 0.40 -10.51
CA LYS A 116 -2.61 1.59 -10.92
C LYS A 116 -1.28 1.68 -10.18
N THR A 117 -0.36 2.47 -10.73
CA THR A 117 0.91 2.79 -10.05
C THR A 117 0.65 3.41 -8.67
N VAL A 118 1.35 2.92 -7.68
CA VAL A 118 1.36 3.45 -6.31
C VAL A 118 2.68 4.19 -6.11
N PHE A 119 2.60 5.43 -5.65
CA PHE A 119 3.78 6.28 -5.40
C PHE A 119 4.16 6.21 -3.92
N VAL A 120 5.43 5.92 -3.65
CA VAL A 120 6.03 6.12 -2.33
C VAL A 120 6.56 7.55 -2.28
N GLN A 121 5.98 8.36 -1.43
CA GLN A 121 6.36 9.78 -1.24
C GLN A 121 7.05 9.95 0.11
N TYR A 122 7.89 10.96 0.24
CA TYR A 122 8.70 11.23 1.44
C TYR A 122 8.86 12.72 1.67
N CYS A 123 8.69 13.17 2.90
CA CYS A 123 9.02 14.54 3.33
C CYS A 123 10.26 14.52 4.24
N PRO A 124 11.35 15.23 3.90
CA PRO A 124 12.56 15.29 4.73
C PRO A 124 12.34 15.99 6.07
N MET A 125 11.44 16.98 6.12
CA MET A 125 11.11 17.70 7.36
C MET A 125 10.35 16.80 8.34
N ALA A 126 9.41 15.97 7.85
CA ALA A 126 8.72 15.00 8.67
C ALA A 126 9.57 13.74 8.93
N LYS A 127 10.61 13.49 8.12
CA LYS A 127 11.35 12.22 8.09
C LYS A 127 10.41 11.02 7.93
N GLY A 128 9.30 11.21 7.22
CA GLY A 128 8.23 10.22 7.05
C GLY A 128 7.89 9.97 5.60
N SER A 129 7.55 8.69 5.31
CA SER A 129 7.08 8.25 4.00
C SER A 129 5.60 7.91 4.05
N TRP A 130 4.95 7.95 2.89
CA TRP A 130 3.56 7.53 2.73
C TRP A 130 3.31 7.01 1.31
N LEU A 131 2.20 6.27 1.13
CA LEU A 131 1.72 5.85 -0.18
C LEU A 131 0.72 6.87 -0.75
N SER A 132 0.74 7.05 -2.07
CA SER A 132 -0.19 7.91 -2.79
C SER A 132 -0.61 7.28 -4.13
N ASN A 133 -1.81 7.60 -4.59
CA ASN A 133 -2.29 7.28 -5.94
C ASN A 133 -1.80 8.28 -6.98
N GLU A 134 -1.31 9.44 -6.54
CA GLU A 134 -0.96 10.57 -7.40
C GLU A 134 0.50 10.97 -7.19
N LYS A 135 1.16 11.47 -8.26
CA LYS A 135 2.51 12.04 -8.18
C LYS A 135 2.54 13.34 -7.39
N GLN A 136 1.42 14.08 -7.42
CA GLN A 136 1.29 15.30 -6.65
C GLN A 136 1.51 15.01 -5.17
N ILE A 137 2.34 15.84 -4.55
CA ILE A 137 2.62 15.74 -3.12
C ILE A 137 1.44 16.33 -2.35
N VAL A 138 0.92 15.53 -1.43
CA VAL A 138 -0.12 15.96 -0.47
C VAL A 138 0.28 15.35 0.87
N ASN A 139 0.97 16.15 1.67
CA ASN A 139 1.68 15.73 2.88
C ASN A 139 0.73 15.50 4.07
N PRO A 140 0.59 14.27 4.58
CA PRO A 140 -0.28 13.96 5.71
C PRO A 140 0.31 14.38 7.07
N TYR A 141 1.64 14.54 7.15
CA TYR A 141 2.33 14.81 8.42
C TYR A 141 2.28 16.28 8.84
N TYR A 142 2.20 17.19 7.88
CA TYR A 142 2.12 18.63 8.14
C TYR A 142 0.78 19.25 7.71
N GLY A 143 0.02 18.57 6.85
CA GLY A 143 -1.25 19.09 6.34
C GLY A 143 -1.06 20.45 5.67
N LYS A 144 -1.99 21.37 5.92
CA LYS A 144 -2.00 22.70 5.30
C LYS A 144 -0.75 23.54 5.57
N SER A 145 -0.01 23.25 6.65
CA SER A 145 1.19 24.02 7.00
C SER A 145 2.34 23.80 6.01
N MET A 146 2.44 22.59 5.41
CA MET A 146 3.46 22.22 4.43
C MET A 146 2.92 21.14 3.47
N LEU A 147 1.79 21.43 2.82
CA LEU A 147 1.01 20.45 2.06
C LEU A 147 1.79 19.82 0.91
N ASP A 148 2.63 20.57 0.24
CA ASP A 148 3.44 20.17 -0.91
C ASP A 148 4.90 19.78 -0.55
N CYS A 149 5.22 19.76 0.76
CA CYS A 149 6.56 19.34 1.21
C CYS A 149 6.75 17.83 0.99
N GLY A 150 7.67 17.50 0.10
CA GLY A 150 8.05 16.12 -0.17
C GLY A 150 8.45 15.87 -1.62
N SER A 151 8.75 14.62 -1.91
CA SER A 151 9.06 14.14 -3.27
C SER A 151 8.65 12.68 -3.44
N VAL A 152 8.46 12.25 -4.68
CA VAL A 152 8.31 10.82 -5.02
C VAL A 152 9.67 10.14 -4.87
N LYS A 153 9.75 9.10 -4.07
CA LYS A 153 10.96 8.27 -3.87
C LYS A 153 11.00 7.08 -4.79
N SER A 154 9.86 6.43 -5.00
CA SER A 154 9.75 5.26 -5.87
C SER A 154 8.31 5.06 -6.34
N GLU A 155 8.17 4.25 -7.38
CA GLU A 155 6.90 3.81 -7.95
C GLU A 155 6.79 2.28 -7.78
N ILE A 156 5.62 1.80 -7.36
CA ILE A 156 5.27 0.38 -7.26
C ILE A 156 4.19 0.11 -8.32
N LYS A 157 4.44 -0.87 -9.19
CA LYS A 157 3.56 -1.23 -10.34
C LYS A 157 2.86 -2.55 -10.12
#